data_009a00dfe086cb5a94ba74c1a7941749
#
_entry.id   009a00dfe086cb5a94ba74c1a7941749
#
_cell.length_a   1.000
_cell.length_b   1.000
_cell.length_c   1.000
_cell.angle_alpha   90.00
_cell.angle_beta   90.00
_cell.angle_gamma   90.00
#
_symmetry.space_group_name_H-M   'P 1'
#
loop_
_entity.id
_entity.type
_entity.pdbx_description
1 polymer ?
#
loop_
_entity_poly.entity_id
_entity_poly.type
_entity_poly.pdbx_seq_one_letter_code
_entity_poly.pdbx_strand_id
1 'polypeptide(L)' 'PVDSSYLNTLLKMLGITYVGQFSAGICKDAGYSSIAGQIELFARLAVLAVSMPVLLALLETVHDFL' A
#
# COMPACT_ATOMS: atom_id res chain seq x y z
N PRO A 1 14.42 4.39 18.50
CA PRO A 1 14.10 5.38 17.47
C PRO A 1 13.74 4.73 16.16
N VAL A 2 12.65 5.16 15.58
CA VAL A 2 12.17 4.66 14.30
C VAL A 2 12.90 5.40 13.18
N ASP A 3 13.40 4.64 12.21
CA ASP A 3 14.01 5.24 11.04
C ASP A 3 12.95 6.03 10.26
N SER A 4 13.27 7.27 9.91
CA SER A 4 12.33 8.14 9.19
C SER A 4 11.96 7.59 7.82
N SER A 5 12.82 6.79 7.18
CA SER A 5 12.51 6.17 5.90
C SER A 5 11.38 5.13 6.02
N TYR A 6 11.34 4.38 7.12
CA TYR A 6 10.24 3.45 7.36
C TYR A 6 8.93 4.18 7.63
N LEU A 7 8.99 5.26 8.42
CA LEU A 7 7.82 6.07 8.68
C LEU A 7 7.26 6.65 7.38
N ASN A 8 8.14 7.17 6.52
CA ASN A 8 7.75 7.72 5.23
C ASN A 8 7.07 6.65 4.36
N THR A 9 7.61 5.43 4.35
CA THR A 9 7.03 4.31 3.62
C THR A 9 5.63 3.96 4.15
N LEU A 10 5.47 3.93 5.48
CA LEU A 10 4.18 3.66 6.09
C LEU A 10 3.16 4.73 5.73
N LEU A 11 3.56 6.00 5.73
CA LEU A 11 2.68 7.10 5.33
C LEU A 11 2.27 6.97 3.87
N LYS A 12 3.19 6.58 3.00
CA LYS A 12 2.88 6.34 1.58
C LYS A 12 1.85 5.21 1.43
N MET A 13 2.02 4.11 2.16
CA MET A 13 1.09 3.00 2.10
C MET A 13 -0.31 3.42 2.56
N LEU A 14 -0.40 4.16 3.65
CA LEU A 14 -1.67 4.69 4.14
C LEU A 14 -2.31 5.62 3.13
N GLY A 15 -1.53 6.53 2.54
CA GLY A 15 -2.03 7.46 1.53
C GLY A 15 -2.58 6.72 0.31
N ILE A 16 -1.86 5.74 -0.20
CA ILE A 16 -2.30 4.94 -1.35
C ILE A 16 -3.61 4.21 -1.01
N THR A 17 -3.70 3.63 0.18
CA THR A 17 -4.89 2.90 0.61
C THR A 17 -6.11 3.82 0.67
N TYR A 18 -5.97 4.99 1.31
CA TYR A 18 -7.08 5.92 1.43
C TYR A 18 -7.50 6.52 0.10
N VAL A 19 -6.54 6.91 -0.73
CA VAL A 19 -6.85 7.44 -2.07
C VAL A 19 -7.53 6.38 -2.91
N GLY A 20 -7.06 5.14 -2.84
CA GLY A 20 -7.67 4.03 -3.57
C GLY A 20 -9.11 3.78 -3.13
N GLN A 21 -9.36 3.73 -1.82
CA GLN A 21 -10.70 3.51 -1.28
C GLN A 21 -11.64 4.65 -1.63
N PHE A 22 -11.18 5.89 -1.50
CA PHE A 22 -11.98 7.06 -1.80
C PHE A 22 -12.35 7.10 -3.28
N SER A 23 -11.38 6.87 -4.15
CA SER A 23 -11.61 6.86 -5.60
C SER A 23 -12.55 5.74 -6.00
N ALA A 24 -12.37 4.54 -5.44
CA ALA A 24 -13.26 3.41 -5.72
C ALA A 24 -14.67 3.70 -5.24
N GLY A 25 -14.83 4.33 -4.08
CA GLY A 25 -16.13 4.71 -3.55
C GLY A 25 -16.87 5.70 -4.48
N ILE A 26 -16.16 6.70 -4.98
CA ILE A 26 -16.72 7.65 -5.94
C ILE A 26 -17.18 6.93 -7.21
N CYS A 27 -16.36 6.01 -7.72
CA CYS A 27 -16.72 5.24 -8.91
C CYS A 27 -17.94 4.36 -8.68
N LYS A 28 -18.05 3.73 -7.53
CA LYS A 28 -19.22 2.92 -7.17
C LYS A 28 -20.48 3.77 -7.12
N ASP A 29 -20.39 4.94 -6.48
CA ASP A 29 -21.52 5.85 -6.36
C ASP A 29 -21.98 6.38 -7.71
N ALA A 30 -21.04 6.52 -8.64
CA ALA A 30 -21.36 6.95 -10.01
C ALA A 30 -21.86 5.79 -10.90
N GLY A 31 -21.93 4.57 -10.38
CA GLY A 31 -22.39 3.41 -11.14
C GLY A 31 -21.29 2.66 -11.89
N TYR A 32 -20.03 2.94 -11.62
CA TYR A 32 -18.89 2.31 -12.28
C TYR A 32 -18.20 1.30 -11.37
N SER A 33 -18.94 0.27 -10.98
CA SER A 33 -18.42 -0.73 -10.03
C SER A 33 -17.26 -1.55 -10.60
N SER A 34 -17.22 -1.78 -11.91
CA SER A 34 -16.10 -2.48 -12.55
C SER A 34 -14.80 -1.68 -12.43
N ILE A 35 -14.89 -0.38 -12.67
CA ILE A 35 -13.76 0.53 -12.57
C ILE A 35 -13.31 0.63 -11.11
N ALA A 36 -14.26 0.68 -10.16
CA ALA A 36 -13.97 0.70 -8.74
C ALA A 36 -13.14 -0.52 -8.33
N GLY A 37 -13.52 -1.71 -8.81
CA GLY A 37 -12.76 -2.93 -8.54
C GLY A 37 -11.34 -2.89 -9.07
N GLN A 38 -11.15 -2.31 -10.26
CA GLN A 38 -9.81 -2.15 -10.83
C GLN A 38 -8.97 -1.16 -10.03
N ILE A 39 -9.56 -0.07 -9.56
CA ILE A 39 -8.86 0.90 -8.72
C ILE A 39 -8.41 0.26 -7.40
N GLU A 40 -9.28 -0.53 -6.77
CA GLU A 40 -8.93 -1.26 -5.55
C GLU A 40 -7.78 -2.23 -5.79
N LEU A 41 -7.80 -2.96 -6.91
CA LEU A 41 -6.74 -3.88 -7.26
C LEU A 41 -5.41 -3.15 -7.46
N PHE A 42 -5.42 -2.06 -8.19
CA PHE A 42 -4.22 -1.24 -8.40
C PHE A 42 -3.67 -0.71 -7.09
N ALA A 43 -4.54 -0.24 -6.19
CA ALA A 43 -4.10 0.27 -4.90
C ALA A 43 -3.43 -0.84 -4.08
N ARG A 44 -3.99 -2.05 -4.09
CA ARG A 44 -3.38 -3.19 -3.39
C ARG A 44 -2.02 -3.56 -3.97
N LEU A 45 -1.91 -3.58 -5.29
CA LEU A 45 -0.63 -3.87 -5.95
C LEU A 45 0.40 -2.79 -5.65
N ALA A 46 -0.02 -1.52 -5.62
CA ALA A 46 0.87 -0.41 -5.28
C ALA A 46 1.37 -0.53 -3.84
N VAL A 47 0.49 -0.89 -2.89
CA VAL A 47 0.88 -1.10 -1.50
C VAL A 47 1.88 -2.25 -1.39
N LEU A 48 1.64 -3.34 -2.10
CA LEU A 48 2.57 -4.48 -2.12
C LEU A 48 3.93 -4.06 -2.66
N ALA A 49 3.96 -3.29 -3.74
CA ALA A 49 5.20 -2.82 -4.34
C ALA A 49 5.98 -1.92 -3.37
N VAL A 50 5.28 -1.01 -2.68
CA VAL A 50 5.90 -0.10 -1.71
C VAL A 50 6.37 -0.86 -0.47
N SER A 51 5.67 -1.93 -0.07
CA SER A 51 6.02 -2.70 1.12
C SER A 51 7.16 -3.69 0.88
N MET A 52 7.50 -3.99 -0.36
CA MET A 52 8.51 -5.00 -0.69
C MET A 52 9.88 -4.69 -0.07
N PRO A 53 10.43 -3.47 -0.17
CA PRO A 53 11.70 -3.16 0.46
C PRO A 53 11.68 -3.37 1.97
N VAL A 54 10.55 -3.09 2.63
CA VAL A 54 10.40 -3.30 4.08
C VAL A 54 10.42 -4.78 4.40
N LEU A 55 9.73 -5.59 3.61
CA LEU A 55 9.71 -7.04 3.80
C LEU A 55 11.10 -7.65 3.62
N LEU A 56 11.84 -7.20 2.60
CA LEU A 56 13.20 -7.67 2.38
C LEU A 56 14.12 -7.29 3.53
N ALA A 57 13.98 -6.08 4.05
CA ALA A 57 14.76 -5.63 5.21
C ALA A 57 14.46 -6.47 6.45
N LEU A 58 13.19 -6.83 6.66
CA LEU A 58 12.78 -7.70 7.75
C LEU A 58 13.38 -9.11 7.60
N LEU A 59 13.37 -9.66 6.40
CA LEU A 59 13.96 -10.96 6.12
C LEU A 59 15.46 -10.97 6.40
N GLU A 60 16.17 -9.92 6.00
CA GLU A 60 17.59 -9.78 6.27
C GLU A 60 17.85 -9.72 7.77
N THR A 61 17.04 -8.97 8.51
CA THR A 61 17.15 -8.86 9.96
C THR A 61 16.97 -10.22 10.63
N VAL A 62 15.95 -10.96 10.21
CA VAL A 62 15.70 -12.31 10.75
C VAL A 62 16.86 -13.24 10.40
N HIS A 63 17.36 -13.18 9.18
CA HIS A 63 18.50 -14.00 8.76
C HIS A 63 19.74 -13.72 9.59
N ASP A 64 20.00 -12.45 9.87
CA ASP A 64 21.16 -12.05 10.69
C ASP A 64 21.02 -12.53 12.14
N PHE A 65 19.82 -12.69 12.63
CA PHE A 65 19.55 -13.21 13.96
C PHE A 65 19.73 -14.74 14.04
N LEU A 66 19.57 -15.43 12.95
CA LEU A 66 19.74 -16.87 12.90
C LEU A 66 21.19 -17.25 12.70
#